data_24ecda1ec0d9e13e50bd321ecfd8c818
#
_entry.id   24ecda1ec0d9e13e50bd321ecfd8c818
#
_cell.length_a   1.000
_cell.length_b   1.000
_cell.length_c   1.000
_cell.angle_alpha   90.00
_cell.angle_beta   90.00
_cell.angle_gamma   90.00
#
_symmetry.space_group_name_H-M   'P 1'
#
loop_
_entity.id
_entity.type
_entity.pdbx_description
1 polymer ?
#
loop_
_entity_poly.entity_id
_entity_poly.type
_entity_poly.pdbx_seq_one_letter_code
_entity_poly.pdbx_strand_id
1 'polypeptide(L)'
;MNAVNHFRNWTTLALLLMLLTPVGVVEGQTSAHMTVTLTGQTLTAGFNNNVTITATNSYSSYSIYPSGTIYDVDLAVSVPAPLQMVGDNHWHYDSIELKQSVSIRFQVYAPTSAAGSSYDGSVTLTYRQLGDISYTQESHSIGFSVQGWVNLILYGIQVTPSSTTPGGNATVSGNLLNSGNLAAYNANVTVQSEALAPGAATSVFLGEVDPNIPRPFSLLVSYKKDLTEGAYFLTIRVSAIDTNRPAYPDSTQQVAQIQITKPTVQTRTQTRQAGGVIGMIFEILRFLYGIFFGFWSMVARVYPNCSYSNATIALIMGVRQGT
;
A
#
# COMPACT_ATOMS: atom_id res chain seq x y z
N MET A 1 -14.70 5.22 86.79
CA MET A 1 -15.91 4.46 86.37
C MET A 1 -16.62 5.14 85.22
N ASN A 2 -15.94 5.61 84.13
CA ASN A 2 -16.59 6.33 83.03
C ASN A 2 -16.16 5.83 81.61
N ALA A 3 -15.40 4.74 81.49
CA ALA A 3 -14.95 4.25 80.13
C ALA A 3 -15.89 3.22 79.49
N VAL A 4 -16.79 2.59 80.25
CA VAL A 4 -17.64 1.49 79.73
C VAL A 4 -18.88 2.01 79.02
N ASN A 5 -19.33 3.25 79.33
CA ASN A 5 -20.56 3.79 78.67
C ASN A 5 -20.33 4.38 77.27
N HIS A 6 -19.09 4.77 76.96
CA HIS A 6 -18.82 5.26 75.62
C HIS A 6 -18.76 4.11 74.55
N PHE A 7 -18.30 2.92 74.91
CA PHE A 7 -18.21 1.78 73.96
C PHE A 7 -19.60 1.22 73.61
N ARG A 8 -20.58 1.31 74.54
CA ARG A 8 -21.92 0.80 74.29
C ARG A 8 -22.75 1.65 73.31
N ASN A 9 -22.46 2.95 73.26
CA ASN A 9 -23.15 3.85 72.27
C ASN A 9 -22.58 3.76 70.91
N TRP A 10 -21.33 3.39 70.74
CA TRP A 10 -20.71 3.23 69.45
C TRP A 10 -21.13 1.94 68.74
N THR A 11 -21.37 0.85 69.48
CA THR A 11 -21.87 -0.41 68.91
C THR A 11 -23.32 -0.29 68.45
N THR A 12 -24.16 0.47 69.16
CA THR A 12 -25.54 0.73 68.70
C THR A 12 -25.60 1.67 67.48
N LEU A 13 -24.69 2.64 67.37
CA LEU A 13 -24.60 3.52 66.21
C LEU A 13 -24.08 2.78 65.00
N ALA A 14 -23.12 1.88 65.16
CA ALA A 14 -22.61 1.04 64.08
C ALA A 14 -23.64 0.03 63.56
N LEU A 15 -24.48 -0.53 64.45
CA LEU A 15 -25.55 -1.45 64.04
C LEU A 15 -26.69 -0.70 63.38
N LEU A 16 -26.97 0.55 63.69
CA LEU A 16 -27.98 1.38 63.03
C LEU A 16 -27.52 1.84 61.69
N LEU A 17 -26.20 2.08 61.48
CA LEU A 17 -25.62 2.44 60.15
C LEU A 17 -25.60 1.25 59.20
N MET A 18 -25.49 0.01 59.66
CA MET A 18 -25.57 -1.18 58.84
C MET A 18 -26.99 -1.47 58.31
N LEU A 19 -28.03 -0.95 58.97
CA LEU A 19 -29.43 -1.07 58.52
C LEU A 19 -29.80 -0.03 57.44
N LEU A 20 -28.93 0.95 57.18
CA LEU A 20 -29.09 1.98 56.14
C LEU A 20 -28.28 1.71 54.87
N THR A 21 -27.74 0.49 54.68
CA THR A 21 -27.23 0.10 53.36
C THR A 21 -28.41 0.16 52.41
N PRO A 22 -28.34 0.95 51.31
CA PRO A 22 -29.38 0.93 50.34
C PRO A 22 -29.50 -0.53 49.87
N VAL A 23 -30.69 -1.11 50.08
CA VAL A 23 -31.09 -2.34 49.38
C VAL A 23 -30.88 -2.00 47.92
N GLY A 24 -29.79 -2.50 47.32
CA GLY A 24 -29.57 -2.37 45.89
C GLY A 24 -30.84 -2.88 45.24
N VAL A 25 -31.55 -1.99 44.57
CA VAL A 25 -32.61 -2.39 43.67
C VAL A 25 -31.90 -3.28 42.69
N VAL A 26 -32.04 -4.60 42.80
CA VAL A 26 -31.75 -5.54 41.76
C VAL A 26 -32.74 -5.16 40.66
N GLU A 27 -32.31 -4.32 39.73
CA GLU A 27 -33.01 -4.16 38.46
C GLU A 27 -33.12 -5.59 37.89
N GLY A 28 -34.33 -6.16 38.01
CA GLY A 28 -34.60 -7.45 37.41
C GLY A 28 -34.25 -7.32 35.96
N GLN A 29 -33.26 -8.08 35.50
CA GLN A 29 -33.00 -8.22 34.07
C GLN A 29 -34.33 -8.69 33.49
N THR A 30 -35.05 -7.78 32.82
CA THR A 30 -36.19 -8.14 32.01
C THR A 30 -35.64 -9.07 30.93
N SER A 31 -36.01 -10.35 30.99
CA SER A 31 -35.64 -11.31 29.94
C SER A 31 -36.10 -10.75 28.59
N ALA A 32 -35.19 -10.60 27.67
CA ALA A 32 -35.50 -10.08 26.34
C ALA A 32 -36.58 -10.98 25.71
N HIS A 33 -37.67 -10.38 25.20
CA HIS A 33 -38.77 -11.08 24.58
C HIS A 33 -38.60 -11.11 23.06
N MET A 34 -37.74 -10.28 22.51
CA MET A 34 -37.41 -10.24 21.10
C MET A 34 -36.04 -10.89 20.83
N THR A 35 -35.99 -11.68 19.77
CA THR A 35 -34.73 -12.20 19.26
C THR A 35 -34.37 -11.46 17.98
N VAL A 36 -33.17 -10.88 17.91
CA VAL A 36 -32.70 -10.14 16.74
C VAL A 36 -31.55 -10.91 16.09
N THR A 37 -31.68 -11.14 14.77
CA THR A 37 -30.63 -11.75 13.96
C THR A 37 -30.22 -10.80 12.84
N LEU A 38 -28.90 -10.72 12.58
CA LEU A 38 -28.30 -9.90 11.53
C LEU A 38 -27.75 -10.78 10.42
N THR A 39 -28.05 -10.44 9.17
CA THR A 39 -27.41 -11.02 7.98
C THR A 39 -26.83 -9.91 7.10
N GLY A 40 -25.72 -10.19 6.40
CA GLY A 40 -24.97 -9.18 5.67
C GLY A 40 -24.06 -8.34 6.58
N GLN A 41 -23.63 -8.89 7.72
CA GLN A 41 -22.77 -8.22 8.70
C GLN A 41 -21.34 -7.99 8.18
N THR A 42 -20.93 -8.72 7.13
CA THR A 42 -19.64 -8.52 6.46
C THR A 42 -19.81 -7.48 5.35
N LEU A 43 -19.24 -6.30 5.57
CA LEU A 43 -19.34 -5.15 4.67
C LEU A 43 -18.08 -5.05 3.81
N THR A 44 -18.23 -4.63 2.57
CA THR A 44 -17.10 -4.30 1.69
C THR A 44 -16.81 -2.80 1.78
N ALA A 45 -15.59 -2.45 2.13
CA ALA A 45 -15.16 -1.04 2.24
C ALA A 45 -15.22 -0.32 0.88
N GLY A 46 -15.72 0.92 0.88
CA GLY A 46 -15.92 1.75 -0.32
C GLY A 46 -17.26 1.54 -1.01
N PHE A 47 -18.14 0.67 -0.47
CA PHE A 47 -19.42 0.33 -1.12
C PHE A 47 -20.62 0.45 -0.17
N ASN A 48 -21.80 0.57 -0.79
CA ASN A 48 -23.08 0.35 -0.10
C ASN A 48 -23.33 -1.15 -0.01
N ASN A 49 -23.54 -1.63 1.21
CA ASN A 49 -23.73 -3.04 1.52
C ASN A 49 -25.17 -3.28 1.95
N ASN A 50 -25.80 -4.33 1.44
CA ASN A 50 -27.15 -4.72 1.84
C ASN A 50 -27.09 -5.50 3.16
N VAL A 51 -27.87 -5.05 4.11
CA VAL A 51 -27.99 -5.63 5.45
C VAL A 51 -29.45 -5.98 5.71
N THR A 52 -29.70 -7.09 6.34
CA THR A 52 -31.05 -7.52 6.76
C THR A 52 -31.05 -7.82 8.26
N ILE A 53 -31.96 -7.23 8.98
CA ILE A 53 -32.29 -7.56 10.37
C ILE A 53 -33.59 -8.30 10.38
N THR A 54 -33.63 -9.41 11.11
CA THR A 54 -34.84 -10.15 11.40
C THR A 54 -35.10 -10.12 12.90
N ALA A 55 -36.22 -9.53 13.30
CA ALA A 55 -36.68 -9.50 14.68
C ALA A 55 -37.82 -10.49 14.84
N THR A 56 -37.72 -11.40 15.81
CA THR A 56 -38.68 -12.47 16.10
C THR A 56 -39.24 -12.28 17.49
N ASN A 57 -40.57 -12.31 17.62
CA ASN A 57 -41.23 -12.32 18.92
C ASN A 57 -41.06 -13.70 19.57
N SER A 58 -40.13 -13.76 20.55
CA SER A 58 -39.78 -14.97 21.33
C SER A 58 -40.47 -15.01 22.68
N TYR A 59 -41.51 -14.22 22.87
CA TYR A 59 -42.21 -14.12 24.15
C TYR A 59 -42.59 -15.52 24.69
N SER A 60 -42.38 -15.78 25.96
CA SER A 60 -42.72 -17.08 26.54
C SER A 60 -44.19 -17.12 26.95
N SER A 61 -44.87 -18.18 26.61
CA SER A 61 -46.31 -18.38 26.85
C SER A 61 -46.72 -18.51 28.33
N TYR A 62 -45.81 -18.27 29.28
CA TYR A 62 -46.10 -18.24 30.71
C TYR A 62 -46.71 -16.92 31.20
N SER A 63 -46.95 -15.98 30.31
CA SER A 63 -47.63 -14.72 30.63
C SER A 63 -49.12 -14.96 30.88
N ILE A 64 -49.70 -14.19 31.81
CA ILE A 64 -51.13 -14.09 32.08
C ILE A 64 -51.93 -13.66 30.80
N TYR A 65 -51.25 -13.25 29.74
CA TYR A 65 -51.82 -12.90 28.43
C TYR A 65 -51.59 -14.02 27.43
N PRO A 66 -52.63 -14.82 27.09
CA PRO A 66 -52.48 -16.04 26.32
C PRO A 66 -52.08 -15.87 24.84
N SER A 67 -52.12 -14.64 24.31
CA SER A 67 -51.81 -14.41 22.89
C SER A 67 -50.30 -14.24 22.63
N GLY A 68 -49.49 -13.74 23.61
CA GLY A 68 -48.09 -13.41 23.42
C GLY A 68 -47.80 -12.39 22.31
N THR A 69 -48.86 -11.77 21.75
CA THR A 69 -48.74 -10.74 20.70
C THR A 69 -48.27 -9.42 21.30
N ILE A 70 -47.33 -8.76 20.67
CA ILE A 70 -46.87 -7.42 20.99
C ILE A 70 -47.45 -6.42 19.97
N TYR A 71 -47.67 -5.19 20.42
CA TYR A 71 -48.35 -4.12 19.66
C TYR A 71 -47.54 -2.85 19.64
N ASP A 72 -47.80 -1.98 18.66
CA ASP A 72 -47.13 -0.70 18.47
C ASP A 72 -45.62 -0.88 18.49
N VAL A 73 -45.08 -1.74 17.62
CA VAL A 73 -43.66 -2.12 17.64
C VAL A 73 -42.87 -1.15 16.78
N ASP A 74 -42.06 -0.36 17.44
CA ASP A 74 -41.09 0.53 16.82
C ASP A 74 -39.70 -0.12 16.83
N LEU A 75 -39.09 -0.24 15.67
CA LEU A 75 -37.75 -0.78 15.51
C LEU A 75 -36.80 0.31 14.96
N ALA A 76 -35.80 0.67 15.72
CA ALA A 76 -34.78 1.66 15.36
C ALA A 76 -33.40 1.00 15.25
N VAL A 77 -32.67 1.31 14.20
CA VAL A 77 -31.30 0.81 13.96
C VAL A 77 -30.31 1.95 14.09
N SER A 78 -29.27 1.75 14.87
CA SER A 78 -28.13 2.67 15.01
C SER A 78 -26.86 2.01 14.49
N VAL A 79 -26.22 2.65 13.52
CA VAL A 79 -24.96 2.25 12.93
C VAL A 79 -23.86 3.21 13.41
N PRO A 80 -22.74 2.72 13.97
CA PRO A 80 -21.70 3.60 14.54
C PRO A 80 -20.85 4.24 13.43
N ALA A 81 -20.36 5.46 13.69
CA ALA A 81 -19.36 6.07 12.84
C ALA A 81 -18.08 5.21 12.78
N PRO A 82 -17.37 5.14 11.64
CA PRO A 82 -17.57 5.93 10.41
C PRO A 82 -18.57 5.31 9.42
N LEU A 83 -19.21 4.19 9.75
CA LEU A 83 -20.25 3.59 8.93
C LEU A 83 -21.45 4.54 8.84
N GLN A 84 -22.14 4.52 7.71
CA GLN A 84 -23.29 5.39 7.46
C GLN A 84 -24.48 4.57 6.97
N MET A 85 -25.60 4.75 7.62
CA MET A 85 -26.85 4.16 7.16
C MET A 85 -27.39 4.94 5.97
N VAL A 86 -27.84 4.24 4.94
CA VAL A 86 -28.46 4.80 3.73
C VAL A 86 -29.95 4.45 3.74
N GLY A 87 -30.79 5.46 3.80
CA GLY A 87 -32.24 5.34 3.89
C GLY A 87 -32.77 5.48 5.31
N ASP A 88 -33.95 4.88 5.55
CA ASP A 88 -34.65 4.96 6.85
C ASP A 88 -33.91 4.12 7.90
N ASN A 89 -33.95 4.60 9.13
CA ASN A 89 -33.38 3.92 10.29
C ASN A 89 -34.47 3.52 11.32
N HIS A 90 -35.75 3.67 10.98
CA HIS A 90 -36.88 3.44 11.86
C HIS A 90 -38.03 2.79 11.09
N TRP A 91 -38.65 1.78 11.66
CA TRP A 91 -39.80 1.03 11.09
C TRP A 91 -40.82 0.78 12.15
N HIS A 92 -42.10 0.90 11.80
CA HIS A 92 -43.24 0.68 12.66
C HIS A 92 -44.06 -0.51 12.18
N TYR A 93 -44.54 -1.33 13.12
CA TYR A 93 -45.46 -2.45 12.89
C TYR A 93 -46.60 -2.39 13.91
N ASP A 94 -47.82 -2.49 13.45
CA ASP A 94 -48.99 -2.44 14.33
C ASP A 94 -48.98 -3.58 15.36
N SER A 95 -48.54 -4.77 14.96
CA SER A 95 -48.37 -5.92 15.86
C SER A 95 -47.42 -6.97 15.29
N ILE A 96 -46.83 -7.77 16.19
CA ILE A 96 -46.05 -8.98 15.85
C ILE A 96 -46.56 -10.12 16.75
N GLU A 97 -47.15 -11.16 16.12
CA GLU A 97 -47.66 -12.32 16.82
C GLU A 97 -46.54 -13.15 17.46
N LEU A 98 -46.90 -13.99 18.42
CA LEU A 98 -45.98 -14.93 19.03
C LEU A 98 -45.31 -15.82 17.98
N LYS A 99 -43.98 -15.92 17.99
CA LYS A 99 -43.09 -16.63 17.03
C LYS A 99 -43.11 -16.05 15.61
N GLN A 100 -43.81 -14.96 15.37
CA GLN A 100 -43.76 -14.25 14.11
C GLN A 100 -42.46 -13.45 14.03
N SER A 101 -41.92 -13.34 12.80
CA SER A 101 -40.72 -12.57 12.50
C SER A 101 -41.04 -11.46 11.50
N VAL A 102 -40.43 -10.30 11.70
CA VAL A 102 -40.40 -9.20 10.75
C VAL A 102 -38.96 -9.00 10.26
N SER A 103 -38.79 -8.71 8.96
CA SER A 103 -37.48 -8.52 8.36
C SER A 103 -37.42 -7.16 7.70
N ILE A 104 -36.41 -6.38 8.06
CA ILE A 104 -36.10 -5.09 7.46
C ILE A 104 -34.81 -5.19 6.65
N ARG A 105 -34.76 -4.49 5.53
CA ARG A 105 -33.58 -4.40 4.66
C ARG A 105 -33.20 -2.94 4.52
N PHE A 106 -31.94 -2.68 4.70
CA PHE A 106 -31.34 -1.35 4.56
C PHE A 106 -29.93 -1.46 3.99
N GLN A 107 -29.35 -0.33 3.64
CA GLN A 107 -27.97 -0.27 3.16
C GLN A 107 -27.08 0.43 4.18
N VAL A 108 -25.84 -0.07 4.27
CA VAL A 108 -24.78 0.54 5.07
C VAL A 108 -23.63 0.87 4.13
N TYR A 109 -23.30 2.14 4.04
CA TYR A 109 -22.05 2.58 3.40
C TYR A 109 -20.90 2.41 4.37
N ALA A 110 -19.89 1.65 3.96
CA ALA A 110 -18.63 1.48 4.67
C ALA A 110 -17.53 2.27 3.94
N PRO A 111 -16.99 3.35 4.51
CA PRO A 111 -15.91 4.11 3.85
C PRO A 111 -14.64 3.27 3.74
N THR A 112 -13.77 3.60 2.80
CA THR A 112 -12.49 2.89 2.58
C THR A 112 -11.59 2.90 3.82
N SER A 113 -11.66 3.96 4.63
CA SER A 113 -10.93 4.09 5.89
C SER A 113 -11.38 3.11 6.98
N ALA A 114 -12.54 2.48 6.83
CA ALA A 114 -13.05 1.48 7.78
C ALA A 114 -12.53 0.05 7.49
N ALA A 115 -11.79 -0.14 6.39
CA ALA A 115 -11.28 -1.45 5.99
C ALA A 115 -10.45 -2.13 7.09
N GLY A 116 -10.72 -3.41 7.32
CA GLY A 116 -10.03 -4.23 8.32
C GLY A 116 -10.51 -4.05 9.77
N SER A 117 -11.54 -3.24 10.01
CA SER A 117 -12.07 -2.94 11.33
C SER A 117 -13.43 -3.59 11.58
N SER A 118 -13.78 -3.75 12.85
CA SER A 118 -15.10 -4.18 13.30
C SER A 118 -15.78 -3.07 14.09
N TYR A 119 -17.11 -3.01 14.00
CA TYR A 119 -17.93 -1.96 14.60
C TYR A 119 -19.17 -2.56 15.25
N ASP A 120 -19.58 -2.04 16.41
CA ASP A 120 -20.78 -2.47 17.12
C ASP A 120 -21.87 -1.41 16.99
N GLY A 121 -22.97 -1.79 16.38
CA GLY A 121 -24.20 -1.02 16.28
C GLY A 121 -25.26 -1.57 17.25
N SER A 122 -26.47 -1.02 17.21
CA SER A 122 -27.57 -1.48 18.01
C SER A 122 -28.90 -1.46 17.28
N VAL A 123 -29.76 -2.36 17.70
CA VAL A 123 -31.18 -2.39 17.33
C VAL A 123 -31.98 -2.16 18.58
N THR A 124 -32.80 -1.12 18.60
CA THR A 124 -33.72 -0.81 19.69
C THR A 124 -35.13 -1.13 19.27
N LEU A 125 -35.83 -1.96 20.05
CA LEU A 125 -37.24 -2.27 19.87
C LEU A 125 -38.02 -1.67 21.03
N THR A 126 -39.11 -0.96 20.71
CA THR A 126 -40.05 -0.40 21.66
C THR A 126 -41.42 -0.93 21.33
N TYR A 127 -42.09 -1.54 22.28
CA TYR A 127 -43.37 -2.17 22.06
C TYR A 127 -44.20 -2.21 23.36
N ARG A 128 -45.46 -2.58 23.26
CA ARG A 128 -46.35 -2.86 24.40
C ARG A 128 -47.03 -4.20 24.27
N GLN A 129 -47.45 -4.76 25.40
CA GLN A 129 -48.32 -5.93 25.45
C GLN A 129 -49.80 -5.53 25.58
N LEU A 130 -50.69 -6.46 25.29
CA LEU A 130 -52.14 -6.21 25.43
C LEU A 130 -52.45 -5.88 26.89
N GLY A 131 -53.02 -4.70 27.14
CA GLY A 131 -53.40 -4.22 28.46
C GLY A 131 -52.34 -3.42 29.18
N ASP A 132 -51.10 -3.34 28.68
CA ASP A 132 -50.03 -2.50 29.24
C ASP A 132 -50.26 -1.03 28.89
N ILE A 133 -50.05 -0.16 29.87
CA ILE A 133 -50.09 1.31 29.74
C ILE A 133 -48.69 1.87 29.38
N SER A 134 -47.61 1.10 29.65
CA SER A 134 -46.24 1.48 29.40
C SER A 134 -45.62 0.67 28.27
N TYR A 135 -44.67 1.31 27.56
CA TYR A 135 -43.82 0.63 26.58
C TYR A 135 -42.67 -0.10 27.23
N THR A 136 -42.37 -1.28 26.73
CA THR A 136 -41.15 -2.00 27.00
C THR A 136 -40.11 -1.65 25.91
N GLN A 137 -38.88 -1.41 26.32
CA GLN A 137 -37.76 -1.13 25.42
C GLN A 137 -36.67 -2.20 25.60
N GLU A 138 -36.25 -2.78 24.47
CA GLU A 138 -35.14 -3.72 24.42
C GLU A 138 -34.06 -3.19 23.46
N SER A 139 -32.79 -3.40 23.81
CA SER A 139 -31.66 -3.06 22.94
C SER A 139 -30.79 -4.28 22.70
N HIS A 140 -30.50 -4.55 21.41
CA HIS A 140 -29.68 -5.67 20.96
C HIS A 140 -28.45 -5.14 20.24
N SER A 141 -27.25 -5.61 20.63
CA SER A 141 -26.02 -5.30 19.91
C SER A 141 -25.95 -6.06 18.59
N ILE A 142 -25.51 -5.38 17.55
CA ILE A 142 -25.25 -5.94 16.22
C ILE A 142 -23.83 -5.60 15.79
N GLY A 143 -23.07 -6.60 15.32
CA GLY A 143 -21.67 -6.41 14.90
C GLY A 143 -21.53 -6.34 13.39
N PHE A 144 -20.67 -5.42 12.91
CA PHE A 144 -20.28 -5.29 11.52
C PHE A 144 -18.77 -5.53 11.39
N SER A 145 -18.36 -6.32 10.40
CA SER A 145 -16.98 -6.51 10.01
C SER A 145 -16.75 -5.94 8.63
N VAL A 146 -15.81 -4.99 8.49
CA VAL A 146 -15.55 -4.32 7.22
C VAL A 146 -14.31 -4.93 6.57
N GLN A 147 -14.51 -5.55 5.41
CA GLN A 147 -13.44 -6.15 4.62
C GLN A 147 -12.91 -5.15 3.60
N GLY A 148 -11.58 -5.01 3.54
CA GLY A 148 -10.88 -4.36 2.45
C GLY A 148 -10.36 -5.37 1.44
N TRP A 149 -9.69 -4.87 0.40
CA TRP A 149 -9.00 -5.70 -0.59
C TRP A 149 -7.63 -5.11 -0.93
N VAL A 150 -6.74 -5.99 -1.38
CA VAL A 150 -5.45 -5.66 -1.93
C VAL A 150 -5.51 -5.86 -3.45
N ASN A 151 -4.97 -4.92 -4.22
CA ASN A 151 -4.81 -5.05 -5.67
C ASN A 151 -3.44 -4.55 -6.08
N LEU A 152 -2.52 -5.47 -6.31
CA LEU A 152 -1.13 -5.17 -6.63
C LEU A 152 -0.94 -5.02 -8.14
N ILE A 153 -0.31 -3.93 -8.56
CA ILE A 153 -0.03 -3.60 -9.95
C ILE A 153 1.46 -3.33 -10.10
N LEU A 154 2.12 -4.10 -10.99
CA LEU A 154 3.48 -3.82 -11.44
C LEU A 154 3.43 -2.89 -12.65
N TYR A 155 4.27 -1.83 -12.65
CA TYR A 155 4.35 -0.92 -13.79
C TYR A 155 5.74 -0.29 -13.93
N GLY A 156 6.02 0.28 -15.11
CA GLY A 156 7.29 0.92 -15.38
C GLY A 156 8.49 -0.03 -15.34
N ILE A 157 8.28 -1.31 -15.71
CA ILE A 157 9.33 -2.32 -15.71
C ILE A 157 10.38 -1.98 -16.77
N GLN A 158 11.64 -1.96 -16.34
CA GLN A 158 12.81 -1.69 -17.17
C GLN A 158 13.92 -2.68 -16.88
N VAL A 159 14.68 -3.03 -17.91
CA VAL A 159 15.89 -3.83 -17.82
C VAL A 159 17.06 -3.00 -18.32
N THR A 160 18.03 -2.75 -17.47
CA THR A 160 19.19 -1.88 -17.80
C THR A 160 20.51 -2.59 -17.49
N PRO A 161 21.38 -2.76 -18.49
CA PRO A 161 21.19 -2.45 -19.91
C PRO A 161 20.15 -3.37 -20.56
N SER A 162 19.51 -2.94 -21.65
CA SER A 162 18.56 -3.74 -22.44
C SER A 162 19.22 -4.87 -23.22
N SER A 163 20.56 -4.82 -23.34
CA SER A 163 21.38 -5.89 -23.93
C SER A 163 22.61 -6.15 -23.08
N THR A 164 23.04 -7.40 -23.01
CA THR A 164 24.26 -7.81 -22.27
C THR A 164 24.92 -9.01 -22.97
N THR A 165 26.13 -9.36 -22.54
CA THR A 165 26.86 -10.54 -23.02
C THR A 165 26.55 -11.76 -22.14
N PRO A 166 26.75 -12.99 -22.63
CA PRO A 166 26.69 -14.19 -21.80
C PRO A 166 27.55 -14.05 -20.55
N GLY A 167 26.98 -14.37 -19.38
CA GLY A 167 27.63 -14.17 -18.07
C GLY A 167 27.63 -12.73 -17.56
N GLY A 168 27.03 -11.79 -18.28
CA GLY A 168 26.88 -10.41 -17.85
C GLY A 168 25.72 -10.22 -16.86
N ASN A 169 25.51 -8.97 -16.44
CA ASN A 169 24.50 -8.58 -15.47
C ASN A 169 23.56 -7.54 -16.10
N ALA A 170 22.33 -7.48 -15.58
CA ALA A 170 21.43 -6.36 -15.80
C ALA A 170 20.62 -6.07 -14.54
N THR A 171 20.14 -4.86 -14.42
CA THR A 171 19.24 -4.45 -13.34
C THR A 171 17.83 -4.45 -13.86
N VAL A 172 16.95 -5.20 -13.19
CA VAL A 172 15.50 -5.16 -13.40
C VAL A 172 14.94 -4.19 -12.38
N SER A 173 14.28 -3.14 -12.82
CA SER A 173 13.67 -2.13 -11.98
C SER A 173 12.23 -1.85 -12.38
N GLY A 174 11.46 -1.28 -11.46
CA GLY A 174 10.06 -0.95 -11.68
C GLY A 174 9.42 -0.43 -10.41
N ASN A 175 8.10 -0.31 -10.45
CA ASN A 175 7.29 0.11 -9.31
C ASN A 175 6.18 -0.90 -9.05
N LEU A 176 5.90 -1.10 -7.77
CA LEU A 176 4.75 -1.83 -7.26
C LEU A 176 3.77 -0.82 -6.67
N LEU A 177 2.52 -0.87 -7.08
CA LEU A 177 1.42 -0.08 -6.56
C LEU A 177 0.35 -1.01 -6.00
N ASN A 178 -0.13 -0.72 -4.81
CA ASN A 178 -1.35 -1.31 -4.29
C ASN A 178 -2.51 -0.34 -4.55
N SER A 179 -3.36 -0.66 -5.51
CA SER A 179 -4.56 0.13 -5.86
C SER A 179 -5.80 -0.31 -5.07
N GLY A 180 -5.64 -1.21 -4.11
CA GLY A 180 -6.68 -1.60 -3.16
C GLY A 180 -6.86 -0.56 -2.05
N ASN A 181 -7.58 -0.95 -1.00
CA ASN A 181 -7.82 -0.13 0.19
C ASN A 181 -7.31 -0.75 1.49
N LEU A 182 -6.64 -1.88 1.40
CA LEU A 182 -6.00 -2.57 2.52
C LEU A 182 -4.50 -2.71 2.24
N ALA A 183 -3.65 -2.54 3.26
CA ALA A 183 -2.21 -2.72 3.12
C ALA A 183 -1.86 -4.17 2.75
N ALA A 184 -0.90 -4.34 1.86
CA ALA A 184 -0.31 -5.63 1.53
C ALA A 184 0.97 -5.83 2.33
N TYR A 185 1.09 -6.96 3.01
CA TYR A 185 2.24 -7.28 3.85
C TYR A 185 3.13 -8.33 3.19
N ASN A 186 4.41 -8.32 3.58
CA ASN A 186 5.42 -9.27 3.10
C ASN A 186 5.52 -9.30 1.57
N ALA A 187 5.33 -8.14 0.93
CA ALA A 187 5.44 -8.05 -0.52
C ALA A 187 6.85 -8.41 -0.97
N ASN A 188 6.94 -9.34 -1.90
CA ASN A 188 8.18 -9.83 -2.46
C ASN A 188 8.07 -9.88 -3.99
N VAL A 189 8.99 -9.19 -4.68
CA VAL A 189 9.10 -9.21 -6.14
C VAL A 189 10.11 -10.27 -6.54
N THR A 190 9.72 -11.19 -7.42
CA THR A 190 10.57 -12.24 -7.94
C THR A 190 10.75 -12.11 -9.45
N VAL A 191 11.96 -12.38 -9.93
CA VAL A 191 12.29 -12.44 -11.35
C VAL A 191 12.63 -13.88 -11.73
N GLN A 192 11.98 -14.40 -12.75
CA GLN A 192 12.17 -15.76 -13.25
C GLN A 192 12.53 -15.73 -14.74
N SER A 193 13.54 -16.47 -15.13
CA SER A 193 13.92 -16.70 -16.53
C SER A 193 14.84 -17.92 -16.62
N GLU A 194 14.78 -18.60 -17.74
CA GLU A 194 15.75 -19.66 -18.06
C GLU A 194 17.18 -19.12 -18.28
N ALA A 195 17.30 -17.83 -18.57
CA ALA A 195 18.58 -17.17 -18.82
C ALA A 195 19.35 -16.84 -17.53
N LEU A 196 18.73 -16.87 -16.35
CA LEU A 196 19.40 -16.51 -15.09
C LEU A 196 20.44 -17.54 -14.67
N ALA A 197 21.57 -17.06 -14.17
CA ALA A 197 22.64 -17.90 -13.65
C ALA A 197 22.17 -18.65 -12.39
N PRO A 198 22.66 -19.89 -12.15
CA PRO A 198 22.46 -20.58 -10.88
C PRO A 198 22.99 -19.73 -9.72
N GLY A 199 22.19 -19.56 -8.67
CA GLY A 199 22.54 -18.73 -7.51
C GLY A 199 22.46 -17.22 -7.72
N ALA A 200 21.94 -16.73 -8.87
CA ALA A 200 21.63 -15.32 -9.05
C ALA A 200 20.57 -14.86 -8.03
N ALA A 201 20.66 -13.62 -7.60
CA ALA A 201 19.57 -13.00 -6.84
C ALA A 201 18.33 -12.93 -7.74
N THR A 202 17.22 -13.52 -7.29
CA THR A 202 15.98 -13.63 -8.05
C THR A 202 14.82 -12.94 -7.36
N SER A 203 15.01 -12.34 -6.19
CA SER A 203 13.94 -11.71 -5.44
C SER A 203 14.41 -10.48 -4.68
N VAL A 204 13.49 -9.56 -4.45
CA VAL A 204 13.67 -8.41 -3.57
C VAL A 204 12.44 -8.27 -2.67
N PHE A 205 12.69 -8.19 -1.36
CA PHE A 205 11.66 -8.00 -0.34
C PHE A 205 11.35 -6.51 -0.18
N LEU A 206 10.07 -6.14 -0.32
CA LEU A 206 9.58 -4.76 -0.21
C LEU A 206 8.88 -4.48 1.12
N GLY A 207 8.47 -5.52 1.84
CA GLY A 207 7.76 -5.39 3.12
C GLY A 207 6.30 -4.99 2.94
N GLU A 208 5.89 -3.92 3.61
CA GLU A 208 4.53 -3.39 3.55
C GLU A 208 4.34 -2.46 2.35
N VAL A 209 3.22 -2.63 1.66
CA VAL A 209 2.80 -1.78 0.53
C VAL A 209 1.45 -1.18 0.82
N ASP A 210 1.47 0.08 1.25
CA ASP A 210 0.28 0.85 1.57
C ASP A 210 -0.57 1.15 0.33
N PRO A 211 -1.89 1.34 0.50
CA PRO A 211 -2.77 1.76 -0.56
C PRO A 211 -2.32 3.07 -1.24
N ASN A 212 -2.31 3.07 -2.57
CA ASN A 212 -1.99 4.22 -3.42
C ASN A 212 -0.58 4.83 -3.22
N ILE A 213 0.34 4.14 -2.55
CA ILE A 213 1.74 4.56 -2.39
C ILE A 213 2.64 3.67 -3.24
N PRO A 214 3.24 4.19 -4.32
CA PRO A 214 4.17 3.40 -5.14
C PRO A 214 5.42 2.99 -4.35
N ARG A 215 5.81 1.72 -4.48
CA ARG A 215 7.06 1.18 -3.96
C ARG A 215 8.00 0.84 -5.11
N PRO A 216 9.10 1.59 -5.30
CA PRO A 216 10.09 1.27 -6.31
C PRO A 216 10.89 0.04 -5.88
N PHE A 217 11.32 -0.75 -6.88
CA PHE A 217 12.24 -1.86 -6.66
C PHE A 217 13.33 -1.88 -7.71
N SER A 218 14.45 -2.50 -7.35
CA SER A 218 15.60 -2.69 -8.22
C SER A 218 16.30 -3.98 -7.83
N LEU A 219 16.52 -4.87 -8.80
CA LEU A 219 17.13 -6.17 -8.59
C LEU A 219 18.23 -6.38 -9.64
N LEU A 220 19.47 -6.56 -9.19
CA LEU A 220 20.59 -6.94 -10.05
C LEU A 220 20.53 -8.45 -10.31
N VAL A 221 20.36 -8.83 -11.57
CA VAL A 221 20.33 -10.24 -11.99
C VAL A 221 21.56 -10.57 -12.83
N SER A 222 22.07 -11.78 -12.65
CA SER A 222 23.21 -12.32 -13.41
C SER A 222 22.71 -13.38 -14.39
N TYR A 223 23.30 -13.40 -15.59
CA TYR A 223 22.93 -14.34 -16.65
C TYR A 223 23.94 -15.50 -16.75
N LYS A 224 23.49 -16.64 -17.28
CA LYS A 224 24.34 -17.79 -17.58
C LYS A 224 25.43 -17.42 -18.58
N LYS A 225 26.60 -18.06 -18.46
CA LYS A 225 27.75 -17.85 -19.33
C LYS A 225 27.64 -18.58 -20.69
N ASP A 226 26.79 -19.57 -20.75
CA ASP A 226 26.57 -20.47 -21.92
C ASP A 226 25.35 -20.09 -22.75
N LEU A 227 24.79 -18.88 -22.55
CA LEU A 227 23.67 -18.41 -23.33
C LEU A 227 24.06 -18.19 -24.81
N THR A 228 23.14 -18.59 -25.67
CA THR A 228 23.23 -18.24 -27.09
C THR A 228 22.77 -16.80 -27.33
N GLU A 229 23.21 -16.20 -28.42
CA GLU A 229 22.74 -14.91 -28.86
C GLU A 229 21.24 -14.97 -29.16
N GLY A 230 20.49 -13.99 -28.66
CA GLY A 230 19.04 -13.95 -28.83
C GLY A 230 18.31 -13.16 -27.75
N ALA A 231 17.00 -13.12 -27.88
CA ALA A 231 16.09 -12.47 -26.93
C ALA A 231 15.62 -13.46 -25.87
N TYR A 232 15.69 -13.06 -24.61
CA TYR A 232 15.23 -13.85 -23.46
C TYR A 232 14.18 -13.08 -22.67
N PHE A 233 13.15 -13.78 -22.22
CA PHE A 233 12.08 -13.18 -21.44
C PHE A 233 12.34 -13.33 -19.94
N LEU A 234 12.05 -12.27 -19.21
CA LEU A 234 12.07 -12.21 -17.76
C LEU A 234 10.64 -12.08 -17.28
N THR A 235 10.19 -13.00 -16.47
CA THR A 235 8.88 -12.93 -15.83
C THR A 235 9.03 -12.36 -14.44
N ILE A 236 8.43 -11.21 -14.19
CA ILE A 236 8.44 -10.52 -12.92
C ILE A 236 7.11 -10.81 -12.22
N ARG A 237 7.15 -11.36 -11.01
CA ARG A 237 5.99 -11.72 -10.21
C ARG A 237 6.05 -11.06 -8.85
N VAL A 238 4.88 -10.77 -8.27
CA VAL A 238 4.75 -10.29 -6.89
C VAL A 238 4.00 -11.33 -6.07
N SER A 239 4.44 -11.56 -4.85
CA SER A 239 3.68 -12.24 -3.82
C SER A 239 3.52 -11.33 -2.62
N ALA A 240 2.39 -11.38 -1.93
CA ALA A 240 2.12 -10.63 -0.70
C ALA A 240 1.09 -11.39 0.15
N ILE A 241 0.84 -10.87 1.36
CA ILE A 241 -0.18 -11.36 2.29
C ILE A 241 -1.08 -10.17 2.62
N ASP A 242 -2.37 -10.37 2.72
CA ASP A 242 -3.29 -9.41 3.31
C ASP A 242 -3.85 -9.94 4.65
N THR A 243 -4.45 -9.07 5.46
CA THR A 243 -5.01 -9.43 6.78
C THR A 243 -6.18 -10.40 6.69
N ASN A 244 -6.86 -10.46 5.55
CA ASN A 244 -8.05 -11.30 5.34
C ASN A 244 -7.73 -12.60 4.61
N ARG A 245 -6.52 -12.72 4.01
CA ARG A 245 -6.09 -13.88 3.22
C ARG A 245 -4.66 -14.25 3.54
N PRO A 246 -4.39 -15.49 3.97
CA PRO A 246 -3.04 -15.94 4.34
C PRO A 246 -2.04 -15.98 3.16
N ALA A 247 -2.54 -15.97 1.93
CA ALA A 247 -1.73 -15.81 0.73
C ALA A 247 -2.54 -15.04 -0.31
N TYR A 248 -1.94 -14.02 -0.90
CA TYR A 248 -2.50 -13.33 -2.05
C TYR A 248 -2.17 -14.16 -3.30
N PRO A 249 -3.14 -14.93 -3.86
CA PRO A 249 -2.84 -15.91 -4.90
C PRO A 249 -2.58 -15.27 -6.27
N ASP A 250 -3.08 -14.05 -6.48
CA ASP A 250 -2.99 -13.37 -7.76
C ASP A 250 -1.76 -12.48 -7.80
N SER A 251 -0.63 -13.11 -8.01
CA SER A 251 0.59 -12.39 -8.34
C SER A 251 0.40 -11.67 -9.67
N THR A 252 0.33 -10.34 -9.63
CA THR A 252 0.50 -9.55 -10.85
C THR A 252 1.80 -9.93 -11.50
N GLN A 253 1.72 -10.28 -12.78
CA GLN A 253 2.85 -10.72 -13.57
C GLN A 253 3.10 -9.73 -14.70
N GLN A 254 4.35 -9.36 -14.90
CA GLN A 254 4.83 -8.58 -16.04
C GLN A 254 5.95 -9.34 -16.75
N VAL A 255 6.07 -9.14 -18.05
CA VAL A 255 7.14 -9.74 -18.86
C VAL A 255 8.00 -8.64 -19.41
N ALA A 256 9.30 -8.74 -19.19
CA ALA A 256 10.32 -7.89 -19.79
C ALA A 256 11.23 -8.72 -20.69
N GLN A 257 11.97 -8.07 -21.57
CA GLN A 257 12.88 -8.71 -22.51
C GLN A 257 14.29 -8.19 -22.33
N ILE A 258 15.27 -9.08 -22.49
CA ILE A 258 16.68 -8.73 -22.59
C ILE A 258 17.28 -9.37 -23.84
N GLN A 259 18.17 -8.63 -24.50
CA GLN A 259 18.92 -9.11 -25.65
C GLN A 259 20.31 -9.60 -25.22
N ILE A 260 20.63 -10.85 -25.50
CA ILE A 260 21.98 -11.38 -25.33
C ILE A 260 22.74 -11.21 -26.64
N THR A 261 23.89 -10.51 -26.58
CA THR A 261 24.73 -10.24 -27.75
C THR A 261 26.13 -10.80 -27.49
N LYS A 262 26.77 -11.32 -28.53
CA LYS A 262 28.18 -11.69 -28.43
C LYS A 262 29.03 -10.45 -28.21
N PRO A 263 30.11 -10.52 -27.42
CA PRO A 263 31.05 -9.43 -27.35
C PRO A 263 31.60 -9.19 -28.77
N THR A 264 31.27 -8.05 -29.35
CA THR A 264 31.96 -7.61 -30.57
C THR A 264 33.39 -7.35 -30.15
N VAL A 265 34.29 -8.26 -30.51
CA VAL A 265 35.72 -8.00 -30.43
C VAL A 265 35.94 -6.86 -31.40
N GLN A 266 35.88 -5.64 -30.93
CA GLN A 266 36.51 -4.53 -31.62
C GLN A 266 37.97 -4.89 -31.66
N THR A 267 38.38 -5.54 -32.74
CA THR A 267 39.78 -5.53 -33.12
C THR A 267 40.09 -4.05 -33.31
N ARG A 268 40.58 -3.42 -32.22
CA ARG A 268 41.25 -2.16 -32.33
C ARG A 268 42.44 -2.48 -33.24
N THR A 269 42.26 -2.31 -34.53
CA THR A 269 43.33 -2.11 -35.43
C THR A 269 44.01 -0.85 -34.86
N GLN A 270 44.91 -1.03 -33.94
CA GLN A 270 45.93 -0.04 -33.71
C GLN A 270 46.58 0.06 -35.08
N THR A 271 46.10 1.00 -35.87
CA THR A 271 46.90 1.60 -36.89
C THR A 271 48.09 2.13 -36.09
N ARG A 272 49.11 1.29 -35.98
CA ARG A 272 50.42 1.71 -35.58
C ARG A 272 50.72 2.82 -36.60
N GLN A 273 50.27 4.03 -36.29
CA GLN A 273 50.84 5.20 -36.92
C GLN A 273 52.34 4.98 -36.75
N ALA A 274 52.96 4.62 -37.82
CA ALA A 274 54.40 4.69 -37.98
C ALA A 274 54.78 6.16 -37.85
N GLY A 275 54.50 6.73 -36.69
CA GLY A 275 55.18 7.88 -36.11
C GLY A 275 56.55 7.41 -35.70
N GLY A 276 57.21 6.80 -36.70
CA GLY A 276 58.64 6.59 -36.62
C GLY A 276 59.33 7.94 -36.42
N VAL A 277 60.57 7.89 -36.10
CA VAL A 277 61.49 9.01 -35.87
C VAL A 277 61.15 10.27 -36.68
N ILE A 278 60.54 10.13 -37.85
CA ILE A 278 60.09 11.20 -38.76
C ILE A 278 58.95 12.04 -38.14
N GLY A 279 57.95 11.42 -37.46
CA GLY A 279 56.87 12.17 -36.82
C GLY A 279 57.36 12.97 -35.60
N MET A 280 58.31 12.39 -34.85
CA MET A 280 58.94 13.06 -33.74
C MET A 280 59.79 14.24 -34.22
N ILE A 281 60.52 14.08 -35.35
CA ILE A 281 61.28 15.15 -35.98
C ILE A 281 60.36 16.29 -36.45
N PHE A 282 59.21 15.98 -37.06
CA PHE A 282 58.24 16.99 -37.46
C PHE A 282 57.66 17.77 -36.28
N GLU A 283 57.35 17.15 -35.16
CA GLU A 283 56.90 17.85 -33.94
C GLU A 283 58.01 18.72 -33.33
N ILE A 284 59.26 18.25 -33.32
CA ILE A 284 60.40 19.03 -32.84
C ILE A 284 60.63 20.23 -33.77
N LEU A 285 60.59 20.04 -35.08
CA LEU A 285 60.72 21.15 -36.06
C LEU A 285 59.61 22.17 -35.92
N ARG A 286 58.37 21.72 -35.70
CA ARG A 286 57.21 22.60 -35.46
C ARG A 286 57.37 23.41 -34.17
N PHE A 287 57.88 22.79 -33.12
CA PHE A 287 58.16 23.45 -31.84
C PHE A 287 59.29 24.50 -31.99
N LEU A 288 60.39 24.15 -32.66
CA LEU A 288 61.52 25.07 -32.94
C LEU A 288 61.05 26.22 -33.85
N TYR A 289 60.21 25.96 -34.86
CA TYR A 289 59.65 26.99 -35.71
C TYR A 289 58.76 27.95 -34.92
N GLY A 290 57.96 27.46 -33.97
CA GLY A 290 57.15 28.28 -33.07
C GLY A 290 57.99 29.20 -32.18
N ILE A 291 59.09 28.68 -31.64
CA ILE A 291 60.00 29.47 -30.82
C ILE A 291 60.73 30.55 -31.68
N PHE A 292 61.22 30.20 -32.86
CA PHE A 292 61.91 31.13 -33.74
C PHE A 292 61.00 32.26 -34.24
N PHE A 293 59.79 31.95 -34.64
CA PHE A 293 58.78 32.95 -35.07
C PHE A 293 58.23 33.75 -33.90
N GLY A 294 58.03 33.11 -32.72
CA GLY A 294 57.62 33.80 -31.52
C GLY A 294 58.66 34.81 -31.06
N PHE A 295 59.94 34.41 -31.09
CA PHE A 295 61.05 35.29 -30.76
C PHE A 295 61.17 36.46 -31.73
N TRP A 296 60.98 36.18 -33.05
CA TRP A 296 61.07 37.22 -34.08
C TRP A 296 59.93 38.23 -33.99
N SER A 297 58.70 37.76 -33.62
CA SER A 297 57.54 38.64 -33.39
C SER A 297 57.74 39.54 -32.14
N MET A 298 58.48 39.05 -31.16
CA MET A 298 58.85 39.81 -29.97
C MET A 298 59.90 40.86 -30.26
N VAL A 299 60.91 40.52 -31.07
CA VAL A 299 61.94 41.47 -31.53
C VAL A 299 61.36 42.57 -32.42
N ALA A 300 60.41 42.22 -33.30
CA ALA A 300 59.73 43.21 -34.14
C ALA A 300 58.86 44.20 -33.33
N ARG A 301 58.34 43.79 -32.16
CA ARG A 301 57.63 44.69 -31.25
C ARG A 301 58.53 45.61 -30.40
N VAL A 302 59.76 45.18 -30.15
CA VAL A 302 60.72 45.97 -29.34
C VAL A 302 61.46 46.98 -30.19
N TYR A 303 61.59 46.72 -31.51
CA TYR A 303 62.30 47.63 -32.46
C TYR A 303 61.41 47.99 -33.65
N PRO A 304 60.38 48.85 -33.51
CA PRO A 304 59.44 49.18 -34.56
C PRO A 304 59.98 49.97 -35.75
N ASN A 305 61.28 50.41 -35.70
CA ASN A 305 61.89 51.25 -36.74
C ASN A 305 62.92 50.56 -37.63
N CYS A 306 63.05 49.24 -37.57
CA CYS A 306 63.90 48.51 -38.53
C CYS A 306 63.03 48.09 -39.74
N SER A 307 63.04 48.97 -40.78
CA SER A 307 62.47 48.65 -42.08
C SER A 307 63.40 47.71 -42.85
N TYR A 308 63.06 46.39 -42.80
CA TYR A 308 63.71 45.44 -43.72
C TYR A 308 62.88 45.37 -45.01
N SER A 309 63.53 45.59 -46.13
CA SER A 309 62.89 45.50 -47.42
C SER A 309 62.40 44.07 -47.74
N ASN A 310 61.20 43.92 -48.27
CA ASN A 310 60.58 42.66 -48.60
C ASN A 310 61.44 41.72 -49.51
N ALA A 311 62.46 42.23 -50.13
CA ALA A 311 63.33 41.43 -50.99
C ALA A 311 64.25 40.52 -50.22
N THR A 312 64.68 40.87 -48.99
CA THR A 312 65.63 40.08 -48.19
C THR A 312 64.94 38.87 -47.52
N ILE A 313 63.62 38.94 -47.28
CA ILE A 313 62.90 37.86 -46.68
C ILE A 313 62.62 36.72 -47.69
N ALA A 314 62.40 37.03 -48.95
CA ALA A 314 62.23 36.03 -50.03
C ALA A 314 63.51 35.20 -50.31
N LEU A 315 64.65 35.74 -50.04
CA LEU A 315 65.96 35.07 -50.28
C LEU A 315 66.26 34.06 -49.18
N ILE A 316 65.80 34.31 -47.93
CA ILE A 316 66.05 33.44 -46.77
C ILE A 316 65.09 32.26 -46.72
N MET A 317 63.87 32.40 -47.30
CA MET A 317 62.81 31.36 -47.20
C MET A 317 62.76 30.40 -48.41
N GLY A 318 63.61 30.59 -49.44
CA GLY A 318 63.69 29.61 -50.56
C GLY A 318 62.41 29.33 -51.31
N VAL A 319 61.43 30.23 -51.22
CA VAL A 319 60.11 30.06 -51.92
C VAL A 319 60.28 30.56 -53.35
N ARG A 320 60.47 29.62 -54.31
CA ARG A 320 60.28 29.85 -55.72
C ARG A 320 58.73 30.00 -55.93
N GLN A 321 58.32 31.20 -56.29
CA GLN A 321 57.03 31.38 -56.94
C GLN A 321 57.19 30.80 -58.39
N GLY A 322 56.55 29.64 -58.62
CA GLY A 322 56.33 29.11 -59.94
C GLY A 322 55.18 29.83 -60.61
N THR A 323 55.37 30.28 -61.75
CA THR A 323 54.36 30.81 -62.72
C THR A 323 53.37 29.75 -63.12
#